data_a72254f9817105b1014e3c49224eb9fc
#
_entry.id   a72254f9817105b1014e3c49224eb9fc
#
_cell.length_a   1.000
_cell.length_b   1.000
_cell.length_c   1.000
_cell.angle_alpha   90.00
_cell.angle_beta   90.00
_cell.angle_gamma   90.00
#
_symmetry.space_group_name_H-M   'P 1'
#
loop_
_entity.id
_entity.type
_entity.pdbx_description
1 polymer ?
#
loop_
_entity_poly.entity_id
_entity_poly.type
_entity_poly.pdbx_seq_one_letter_code
_entity_poly.pdbx_strand_id
1 'polypeptide(L)'
;MGLIVKEGYPLIGACLVVTALVGYFLSWWLGIISFVLALFFTYFFRNPNRRIPHDPMVLVSPADGKVMEVVEVFEDTYLHQQCKKVTIFLSVFDVHVNRAPMAGEITFRQYTEGRFLPAYKDSVGYENERHTISIKNDKMEIVVTQIAGLLARRIVSWTDVGDTLEQGTLYGMIKFGSCTELFVPLDVEICVTKGQHVVGGETIIGRVKDE
;
A
#
# COMPACT_ATOMS: atom_id res chain seq x y z
N MET A 1 -10.08 -9.02 11.49
CA MET A 1 -8.72 -9.29 10.97
C MET A 1 -7.71 -9.19 12.11
N GLY A 2 -6.62 -9.98 12.09
CA GLY A 2 -5.62 -9.93 13.18
C GLY A 2 -4.77 -8.66 13.14
N LEU A 3 -4.11 -8.35 14.28
CA LEU A 3 -3.21 -7.20 14.42
C LEU A 3 -1.93 -7.32 13.54
N ILE A 4 -1.63 -8.51 13.04
CA ILE A 4 -0.51 -8.83 12.17
C ILE A 4 -1.06 -9.56 10.95
N VAL A 5 -0.60 -9.20 9.76
CA VAL A 5 -0.98 -9.90 8.53
C VAL A 5 -0.28 -11.26 8.43
N LYS A 6 -0.95 -12.22 7.76
CA LYS A 6 -0.49 -13.63 7.69
C LYS A 6 0.92 -13.79 7.10
N GLU A 7 1.33 -12.89 6.25
CA GLU A 7 2.65 -12.86 5.61
C GLU A 7 3.81 -12.62 6.59
N GLY A 8 3.51 -12.08 7.78
CA GLY A 8 4.50 -11.86 8.85
C GLY A 8 4.80 -13.10 9.68
N TYR A 9 3.82 -14.00 9.88
CA TYR A 9 3.98 -15.12 10.80
C TYR A 9 5.18 -16.05 10.50
N PRO A 10 5.47 -16.42 9.23
CA PRO A 10 6.60 -17.28 8.93
C PRO A 10 7.95 -16.67 9.32
N LEU A 11 8.14 -15.37 9.06
CA LEU A 11 9.37 -14.66 9.37
C LEU A 11 9.53 -14.44 10.88
N ILE A 12 8.47 -14.04 11.56
CA ILE A 12 8.46 -13.88 13.02
C ILE A 12 8.75 -15.21 13.68
N GLY A 13 8.06 -16.29 13.26
CA GLY A 13 8.26 -17.63 13.79
C GLY A 13 9.70 -18.15 13.58
N ALA A 14 10.24 -17.99 12.39
CA ALA A 14 11.62 -18.35 12.08
C ALA A 14 12.62 -17.61 12.98
N CYS A 15 12.46 -16.29 13.16
CA CYS A 15 13.31 -15.50 14.03
C CYS A 15 13.23 -15.97 15.50
N LEU A 16 12.04 -16.29 16.01
CA LEU A 16 11.85 -16.78 17.37
C LEU A 16 12.49 -18.16 17.58
N VAL A 17 12.37 -19.07 16.60
CA VAL A 17 13.06 -20.38 16.63
C VAL A 17 14.57 -20.19 16.64
N VAL A 18 15.11 -19.33 15.76
CA VAL A 18 16.55 -19.01 15.75
C VAL A 18 16.99 -18.41 17.08
N THR A 19 16.19 -17.51 17.67
CA THR A 19 16.45 -16.91 18.99
C THR A 19 16.61 -18.02 20.06
N ALA A 20 15.68 -18.98 20.10
CA ALA A 20 15.71 -20.05 21.05
C ALA A 20 16.93 -20.98 20.85
N LEU A 21 17.21 -21.39 19.62
CA LEU A 21 18.32 -22.28 19.29
C LEU A 21 19.68 -21.61 19.55
N VAL A 22 19.87 -20.39 19.09
CA VAL A 22 21.12 -19.64 19.28
C VAL A 22 21.33 -19.31 20.76
N GLY A 23 20.28 -18.91 21.48
CA GLY A 23 20.33 -18.62 22.90
C GLY A 23 20.65 -19.83 23.74
N TYR A 24 20.15 -21.02 23.38
CA TYR A 24 20.40 -22.26 24.10
C TYR A 24 21.77 -22.89 23.79
N PHE A 25 22.13 -23.01 22.49
CA PHE A 25 23.32 -23.77 22.07
C PHE A 25 24.61 -22.95 21.98
N LEU A 26 24.52 -21.63 21.71
CA LEU A 26 25.68 -20.75 21.53
C LEU A 26 25.83 -19.78 22.71
N SER A 27 24.95 -18.77 22.76
CA SER A 27 24.97 -17.77 23.81
C SER A 27 23.68 -16.96 23.82
N TRP A 28 23.15 -16.69 25.02
CA TRP A 28 21.89 -15.92 25.17
C TRP A 28 21.95 -14.53 24.56
N TRP A 29 23.10 -13.82 24.58
CA TRP A 29 23.23 -12.48 24.03
C TRP A 29 23.23 -12.47 22.47
N LEU A 30 23.70 -13.56 21.83
CA LEU A 30 23.56 -13.71 20.37
C LEU A 30 22.10 -13.90 19.95
N GLY A 31 21.29 -14.55 20.79
CA GLY A 31 19.87 -14.70 20.58
C GLY A 31 19.13 -13.35 20.57
N ILE A 32 19.64 -12.31 21.25
CA ILE A 32 19.01 -10.98 21.27
C ILE A 32 18.91 -10.38 19.87
N ILE A 33 19.90 -10.57 19.00
CA ILE A 33 19.89 -10.05 17.63
C ILE A 33 18.69 -10.60 16.86
N SER A 34 18.47 -11.91 16.90
CA SER A 34 17.34 -12.56 16.23
C SER A 34 16.00 -12.16 16.87
N PHE A 35 15.96 -11.95 18.19
CA PHE A 35 14.77 -11.47 18.88
C PHE A 35 14.40 -10.05 18.47
N VAL A 36 15.37 -9.14 18.37
CA VAL A 36 15.15 -7.78 17.87
C VAL A 36 14.63 -7.80 16.43
N LEU A 37 15.13 -8.71 15.60
CA LEU A 37 14.62 -8.89 14.23
C LEU A 37 13.18 -9.42 14.23
N ALA A 38 12.82 -10.32 15.15
CA ALA A 38 11.42 -10.76 15.31
C ALA A 38 10.50 -9.62 15.72
N LEU A 39 10.94 -8.73 16.63
CA LEU A 39 10.20 -7.52 17.00
C LEU A 39 10.04 -6.55 15.81
N PHE A 40 11.09 -6.38 15.02
CA PHE A 40 11.03 -5.56 13.80
C PHE A 40 10.01 -6.13 12.80
N PHE A 41 10.01 -7.42 12.52
CA PHE A 41 9.01 -8.03 11.64
C PHE A 41 7.60 -7.95 12.22
N THR A 42 7.42 -8.10 13.52
CA THR A 42 6.12 -7.90 14.18
C THR A 42 5.61 -6.47 13.96
N TYR A 43 6.48 -5.48 14.10
CA TYR A 43 6.17 -4.08 13.85
C TYR A 43 5.88 -3.83 12.37
N PHE A 44 6.71 -4.36 11.46
CA PHE A 44 6.58 -4.16 10.02
C PHE A 44 5.26 -4.73 9.45
N PHE A 45 4.89 -5.95 9.87
CA PHE A 45 3.68 -6.64 9.40
C PHE A 45 2.42 -6.28 10.21
N ARG A 46 2.46 -5.21 10.99
CA ARG A 46 1.31 -4.76 11.77
C ARG A 46 0.16 -4.31 10.89
N ASN A 47 -1.06 -4.59 11.34
CA ASN A 47 -2.30 -4.11 10.74
C ASN A 47 -3.13 -3.42 11.83
N PRO A 48 -2.92 -2.13 12.10
CA PRO A 48 -3.65 -1.40 13.12
C PRO A 48 -5.11 -1.22 12.71
N ASN A 49 -6.00 -1.18 13.70
CA ASN A 49 -7.39 -0.78 13.48
C ASN A 49 -7.45 0.64 12.94
N ARG A 50 -8.39 0.89 12.02
CA ARG A 50 -8.56 2.20 11.36
C ARG A 50 -9.99 2.70 11.54
N ARG A 51 -10.11 4.02 11.66
CA ARG A 51 -11.40 4.71 11.69
C ARG A 51 -11.77 5.10 10.26
N ILE A 52 -12.41 4.18 9.55
CA ILE A 52 -12.81 4.38 8.17
C ILE A 52 -14.02 5.32 8.14
N PRO A 53 -14.03 6.37 7.28
CA PRO A 53 -15.17 7.31 7.20
C PRO A 53 -16.48 6.64 6.73
N HIS A 54 -16.40 5.61 5.87
CA HIS A 54 -17.56 4.97 5.22
C HIS A 54 -18.47 5.98 4.49
N ASP A 55 -17.86 6.94 3.82
CA ASP A 55 -18.55 7.98 3.06
C ASP A 55 -18.31 7.78 1.56
N PRO A 56 -19.37 7.55 0.74
CA PRO A 56 -19.22 7.33 -0.69
C PRO A 56 -18.78 8.57 -1.49
N MET A 57 -18.75 9.75 -0.85
CA MET A 57 -18.31 11.00 -1.46
C MET A 57 -16.83 11.30 -1.21
N VAL A 58 -16.13 10.46 -0.45
CA VAL A 58 -14.70 10.66 -0.17
C VAL A 58 -13.86 9.47 -0.59
N LEU A 59 -12.63 9.76 -1.00
CA LEU A 59 -11.58 8.78 -1.24
C LEU A 59 -10.59 8.82 -0.07
N VAL A 60 -10.36 7.69 0.58
CA VAL A 60 -9.37 7.58 1.64
C VAL A 60 -8.00 7.17 1.08
N SER A 61 -6.94 7.48 1.82
CA SER A 61 -5.58 7.09 1.44
C SER A 61 -5.46 5.58 1.27
N PRO A 62 -4.91 5.09 0.14
CA PRO A 62 -4.64 3.66 -0.05
C PRO A 62 -3.47 3.13 0.78
N ALA A 63 -2.65 4.01 1.38
CA ALA A 63 -1.45 3.64 2.12
C ALA A 63 -1.12 4.64 3.23
N ASP A 64 -0.34 4.18 4.22
CA ASP A 64 0.37 5.08 5.12
C ASP A 64 1.62 5.60 4.41
N GLY A 65 1.98 6.87 4.64
CA GLY A 65 3.21 7.41 4.10
C GLY A 65 3.18 8.90 3.84
N LYS A 66 4.15 9.37 3.07
CA LYS A 66 4.31 10.78 2.73
C LYS A 66 3.89 11.02 1.29
N VAL A 67 3.03 12.00 1.05
CA VAL A 67 2.67 12.45 -0.30
C VAL A 67 3.89 13.07 -0.98
N MET A 68 4.34 12.45 -2.06
CA MET A 68 5.51 12.90 -2.83
C MET A 68 5.10 13.84 -3.94
N GLU A 69 3.95 13.59 -4.56
CA GLU A 69 3.51 14.29 -5.74
C GLU A 69 1.98 14.32 -5.82
N VAL A 70 1.45 15.42 -6.36
CA VAL A 70 0.06 15.57 -6.80
C VAL A 70 0.12 16.28 -8.15
N VAL A 71 -0.23 15.57 -9.23
CA VAL A 71 -0.10 16.06 -10.60
C VAL A 71 -1.24 15.56 -11.48
N GLU A 72 -1.50 16.26 -12.58
CA GLU A 72 -2.37 15.78 -13.65
C GLU A 72 -1.53 15.02 -14.67
N VAL A 73 -1.97 13.81 -15.03
CA VAL A 73 -1.28 12.93 -15.97
C VAL A 73 -2.28 12.16 -16.83
N PHE A 74 -1.84 11.68 -17.98
CA PHE A 74 -2.60 10.70 -18.73
C PHE A 74 -2.36 9.31 -18.14
N GLU A 75 -3.43 8.63 -17.69
CA GLU A 75 -3.35 7.24 -17.23
C GLU A 75 -3.47 6.33 -18.45
N ASP A 76 -2.37 5.63 -18.79
CA ASP A 76 -2.19 4.85 -20.02
C ASP A 76 -2.31 3.33 -19.84
N THR A 77 -2.44 2.85 -18.61
CA THR A 77 -2.48 1.41 -18.30
C THR A 77 -3.87 0.81 -18.52
N TYR A 78 -4.91 1.53 -18.10
CA TYR A 78 -6.28 1.00 -18.11
C TYR A 78 -7.37 2.03 -18.45
N LEU A 79 -7.39 3.20 -17.77
CA LEU A 79 -8.45 4.21 -17.98
C LEU A 79 -8.33 4.95 -19.31
N HIS A 80 -7.10 5.08 -19.84
CA HIS A 80 -6.77 5.80 -21.06
C HIS A 80 -7.35 7.23 -21.12
N GLN A 81 -7.23 7.95 -19.99
CA GLN A 81 -7.76 9.31 -19.86
C GLN A 81 -6.86 10.18 -18.97
N GLN A 82 -7.12 11.50 -18.98
CA GLN A 82 -6.49 12.44 -18.06
C GLN A 82 -7.02 12.22 -16.64
N CYS A 83 -6.10 12.11 -15.69
CA CYS A 83 -6.36 11.83 -14.27
C CYS A 83 -5.53 12.73 -13.37
N LYS A 84 -5.97 12.93 -12.13
CA LYS A 84 -5.11 13.40 -11.04
C LYS A 84 -4.43 12.21 -10.41
N LYS A 85 -3.10 12.26 -10.32
CA LYS A 85 -2.27 11.25 -9.68
C LYS A 85 -1.78 11.76 -8.33
N VAL A 86 -1.95 10.96 -7.29
CA VAL A 86 -1.35 11.15 -5.96
C VAL A 86 -0.36 10.03 -5.70
N THR A 87 0.91 10.37 -5.53
CA THR A 87 1.99 9.42 -5.22
C THR A 87 2.33 9.47 -3.74
N ILE A 88 2.26 8.32 -3.06
CA ILE A 88 2.51 8.16 -1.63
C ILE A 88 3.71 7.25 -1.44
N PHE A 89 4.76 7.74 -0.78
CA PHE A 89 5.95 6.98 -0.43
C PHE A 89 5.79 6.36 0.97
N LEU A 90 6.02 5.06 1.06
CA LEU A 90 6.00 4.30 2.31
C LEU A 90 7.44 4.06 2.77
N SER A 91 7.82 4.63 3.90
CA SER A 91 9.09 4.31 4.56
C SER A 91 8.99 2.94 5.24
N VAL A 92 10.11 2.31 5.56
CA VAL A 92 10.13 1.00 6.26
C VAL A 92 9.47 1.02 7.64
N PHE A 93 9.21 2.19 8.19
CA PHE A 93 8.53 2.38 9.48
C PHE A 93 7.02 2.59 9.35
N ASP A 94 6.53 2.84 8.13
CA ASP A 94 5.10 2.98 7.86
C ASP A 94 4.38 1.63 7.85
N VAL A 95 3.06 1.63 7.88
CA VAL A 95 2.26 0.41 7.70
C VAL A 95 2.22 0.07 6.22
N HIS A 96 2.61 -1.16 5.87
CA HIS A 96 2.78 -1.58 4.48
C HIS A 96 1.57 -2.30 3.86
N VAL A 97 0.47 -2.43 4.60
CA VAL A 97 -0.79 -2.93 4.04
C VAL A 97 -1.51 -1.82 3.29
N ASN A 98 -2.04 -2.15 2.13
CA ASN A 98 -2.82 -1.23 1.31
C ASN A 98 -4.32 -1.45 1.50
N ARG A 99 -5.08 -0.34 1.46
CA ARG A 99 -6.52 -0.30 1.70
C ARG A 99 -7.27 0.30 0.53
N ALA A 100 -8.46 -0.20 0.24
CA ALA A 100 -9.31 0.31 -0.81
C ALA A 100 -9.69 1.78 -0.55
N PRO A 101 -9.39 2.72 -1.49
CA PRO A 101 -9.73 4.13 -1.30
C PRO A 101 -11.22 4.41 -1.25
N MET A 102 -12.00 3.58 -1.92
CA MET A 102 -13.47 3.65 -1.97
C MET A 102 -14.07 2.26 -2.02
N ALA A 103 -15.37 2.16 -1.82
CA ALA A 103 -16.12 0.96 -2.10
C ALA A 103 -16.34 0.79 -3.62
N GLY A 104 -16.26 -0.45 -4.11
CA GLY A 104 -16.49 -0.78 -5.52
C GLY A 104 -16.03 -2.18 -5.89
N GLU A 105 -16.26 -2.54 -7.14
CA GLU A 105 -15.84 -3.81 -7.74
C GLU A 105 -14.47 -3.65 -8.41
N ILE A 106 -13.62 -4.66 -8.32
CA ILE A 106 -12.35 -4.72 -9.06
C ILE A 106 -12.64 -5.12 -10.51
N THR A 107 -12.48 -4.17 -11.43
CA THR A 107 -12.73 -4.35 -12.87
C THR A 107 -11.48 -4.71 -13.64
N PHE A 108 -10.31 -4.40 -13.10
CA PHE A 108 -9.01 -4.65 -13.74
C PHE A 108 -7.95 -5.04 -12.72
N ARG A 109 -7.05 -5.92 -13.13
CA ARG A 109 -5.88 -6.33 -12.35
C ARG A 109 -4.73 -6.65 -13.29
N GLN A 110 -3.57 -6.06 -13.07
CA GLN A 110 -2.35 -6.35 -13.82
C GLN A 110 -1.13 -6.38 -12.91
N TYR A 111 -0.33 -7.42 -13.05
CA TYR A 111 0.99 -7.50 -12.46
C TYR A 111 2.03 -7.28 -13.57
N THR A 112 2.97 -6.38 -13.35
CA THR A 112 4.05 -6.08 -14.30
C THR A 112 5.38 -6.30 -13.61
N GLU A 113 6.15 -7.24 -14.12
CA GLU A 113 7.53 -7.46 -13.70
C GLU A 113 8.39 -6.24 -14.02
N GLY A 114 9.36 -5.95 -13.17
CA GLY A 114 10.21 -4.78 -13.33
C GLY A 114 11.46 -4.84 -12.48
N ARG A 115 12.14 -3.70 -12.38
CA ARG A 115 13.35 -3.51 -11.58
C ARG A 115 12.98 -3.19 -10.13
N PHE A 116 14.00 -3.08 -9.27
CA PHE A 116 13.88 -2.69 -7.86
C PHE A 116 14.74 -1.45 -7.62
N LEU A 117 14.36 -0.33 -8.22
CA LEU A 117 15.03 0.96 -8.02
C LEU A 117 14.47 1.67 -6.76
N PRO A 118 15.23 2.61 -6.15
CA PRO A 118 14.74 3.37 -5.00
C PRO A 118 13.44 4.11 -5.31
N ALA A 119 12.40 3.87 -4.52
CA ALA A 119 11.02 4.34 -4.75
C ALA A 119 10.82 5.88 -4.71
N TYR A 120 11.87 6.65 -4.41
CA TYR A 120 11.84 8.13 -4.39
C TYR A 120 12.34 8.78 -5.70
N LYS A 121 12.69 8.01 -6.74
CA LYS A 121 13.11 8.54 -8.04
C LYS A 121 11.90 8.70 -8.97
N ASP A 122 11.87 9.75 -9.78
CA ASP A 122 10.74 10.09 -10.67
C ASP A 122 10.41 9.04 -11.74
N SER A 123 11.40 8.20 -12.14
CA SER A 123 11.22 7.15 -13.16
C SER A 123 10.68 5.81 -12.62
N VAL A 124 10.51 5.68 -11.32
CA VAL A 124 10.25 4.39 -10.64
C VAL A 124 8.89 3.80 -11.01
N GLY A 125 7.89 4.63 -11.27
CA GLY A 125 6.56 4.19 -11.65
C GLY A 125 6.52 3.32 -12.91
N TYR A 126 7.47 3.49 -13.82
CA TYR A 126 7.51 2.77 -15.10
C TYR A 126 8.53 1.62 -15.13
N GLU A 127 9.58 1.66 -14.33
CA GLU A 127 10.65 0.68 -14.36
C GLU A 127 10.53 -0.43 -13.33
N ASN A 128 9.89 -0.15 -12.18
CA ASN A 128 9.83 -1.09 -11.08
C ASN A 128 8.67 -2.09 -11.22
N GLU A 129 8.85 -3.23 -10.55
CA GLU A 129 7.79 -4.21 -10.33
C GLU A 129 6.58 -3.51 -9.73
N ARG A 130 5.40 -3.71 -10.36
CA ARG A 130 4.17 -3.05 -9.96
C ARG A 130 2.95 -3.95 -10.10
N HIS A 131 1.96 -3.66 -9.29
CA HIS A 131 0.67 -4.31 -9.34
C HIS A 131 -0.43 -3.24 -9.36
N THR A 132 -1.21 -3.22 -10.42
CA THR A 132 -2.26 -2.25 -10.67
C THR A 132 -3.62 -2.92 -10.55
N ILE A 133 -4.54 -2.27 -9.86
CA ILE A 133 -5.97 -2.62 -9.82
C ILE A 133 -6.81 -1.41 -10.19
N SER A 134 -7.95 -1.64 -10.84
CA SER A 134 -9.02 -0.64 -10.96
C SER A 134 -10.16 -1.00 -10.02
N ILE A 135 -10.73 0.01 -9.36
CA ILE A 135 -11.91 -0.10 -8.51
C ILE A 135 -12.99 0.79 -9.11
N LYS A 136 -14.16 0.22 -9.37
CA LYS A 136 -15.29 0.90 -10.00
C LYS A 136 -16.54 0.85 -9.12
N ASN A 137 -17.26 1.94 -9.06
CA ASN A 137 -18.62 2.02 -8.54
C ASN A 137 -19.52 2.82 -9.50
N ASP A 138 -20.76 3.09 -9.09
CA ASP A 138 -21.73 3.81 -9.94
C ASP A 138 -21.34 5.27 -10.24
N LYS A 139 -20.42 5.86 -9.46
CA LYS A 139 -20.02 7.26 -9.58
C LYS A 139 -18.72 7.45 -10.36
N MET A 140 -17.76 6.55 -10.17
CA MET A 140 -16.42 6.70 -10.77
C MET A 140 -15.67 5.38 -10.87
N GLU A 141 -14.59 5.44 -11.62
CA GLU A 141 -13.57 4.39 -11.69
C GLU A 141 -12.20 5.00 -11.37
N ILE A 142 -11.45 4.36 -10.48
CA ILE A 142 -10.12 4.78 -10.04
C ILE A 142 -9.10 3.68 -10.28
N VAL A 143 -7.84 4.06 -10.43
CA VAL A 143 -6.74 3.10 -10.53
C VAL A 143 -5.80 3.27 -9.34
N VAL A 144 -5.39 2.15 -8.74
CA VAL A 144 -4.39 2.12 -7.67
C VAL A 144 -3.25 1.20 -8.06
N THR A 145 -2.03 1.74 -8.04
CA THR A 145 -0.82 0.99 -8.39
C THR A 145 0.10 0.87 -7.19
N GLN A 146 0.39 -0.36 -6.79
CA GLN A 146 1.43 -0.70 -5.84
C GLN A 146 2.76 -0.82 -6.59
N ILE A 147 3.82 -0.15 -6.12
CA ILE A 147 5.13 -0.12 -6.79
C ILE A 147 6.18 -0.57 -5.77
N ALA A 148 6.94 -1.61 -6.13
CA ALA A 148 8.04 -2.10 -5.31
C ALA A 148 9.23 -1.12 -5.33
N GLY A 149 9.93 -0.98 -4.21
CA GLY A 149 11.15 -0.20 -4.10
C GLY A 149 12.40 -1.06 -4.01
N LEU A 150 13.54 -0.45 -3.65
CA LEU A 150 14.86 -1.09 -3.62
C LEU A 150 14.93 -2.34 -2.70
N LEU A 151 14.29 -2.28 -1.55
CA LEU A 151 14.24 -3.40 -0.59
C LEU A 151 13.02 -4.29 -0.79
N ALA A 152 11.99 -3.78 -1.49
CA ALA A 152 10.78 -4.50 -1.78
C ALA A 152 11.04 -5.52 -2.88
N ARG A 153 10.90 -6.80 -2.53
CA ARG A 153 11.05 -7.91 -3.48
C ARG A 153 9.74 -8.63 -3.77
N ARG A 154 8.60 -8.14 -3.27
CA ARG A 154 7.32 -8.78 -3.51
C ARG A 154 6.14 -7.89 -3.17
N ILE A 155 5.25 -7.74 -4.14
CA ILE A 155 3.91 -7.21 -3.97
C ILE A 155 2.97 -8.39 -3.73
N VAL A 156 2.10 -8.27 -2.74
CA VAL A 156 1.06 -9.26 -2.43
C VAL A 156 -0.29 -8.61 -2.69
N SER A 157 -1.09 -9.21 -3.54
CA SER A 157 -2.50 -8.88 -3.72
C SER A 157 -3.36 -9.98 -3.10
N TRP A 158 -4.42 -9.59 -2.41
CA TRP A 158 -5.40 -10.51 -1.80
C TRP A 158 -6.74 -10.50 -2.53
N THR A 159 -6.80 -9.83 -3.68
CA THR A 159 -8.04 -9.62 -4.42
C THR A 159 -7.88 -9.99 -5.88
N ASP A 160 -8.99 -10.36 -6.52
CA ASP A 160 -9.08 -10.69 -7.93
C ASP A 160 -10.15 -9.85 -8.63
N VAL A 161 -10.16 -9.87 -9.98
CA VAL A 161 -11.22 -9.24 -10.78
C VAL A 161 -12.57 -9.85 -10.44
N GLY A 162 -13.58 -9.01 -10.23
CA GLY A 162 -14.92 -9.37 -9.79
C GLY A 162 -15.13 -9.32 -8.27
N ASP A 163 -14.05 -9.18 -7.47
CA ASP A 163 -14.19 -8.96 -6.03
C ASP A 163 -14.80 -7.58 -5.74
N THR A 164 -15.71 -7.53 -4.78
CA THR A 164 -16.26 -6.26 -4.25
C THR A 164 -15.55 -5.88 -2.96
N LEU A 165 -15.05 -4.66 -2.89
CA LEU A 165 -14.39 -4.10 -1.72
C LEU A 165 -15.25 -3.04 -1.06
N GLU A 166 -15.26 -3.04 0.27
CA GLU A 166 -15.71 -1.89 1.06
C GLU A 166 -14.58 -0.88 1.21
N GLN A 167 -14.89 0.40 1.38
CA GLN A 167 -13.90 1.45 1.66
C GLN A 167 -13.04 1.08 2.88
N GLY A 168 -11.72 1.20 2.77
CA GLY A 168 -10.77 0.87 3.82
C GLY A 168 -10.44 -0.62 3.97
N THR A 169 -11.10 -1.52 3.21
CA THR A 169 -10.77 -2.96 3.19
C THR A 169 -9.35 -3.18 2.69
N LEU A 170 -8.64 -4.14 3.29
CA LEU A 170 -7.30 -4.53 2.85
C LEU A 170 -7.37 -5.24 1.50
N TYR A 171 -6.60 -4.78 0.51
CA TYR A 171 -6.50 -5.44 -0.80
C TYR A 171 -5.11 -6.01 -1.11
N GLY A 172 -4.09 -5.61 -0.36
CA GLY A 172 -2.74 -6.08 -0.58
C GLY A 172 -1.71 -5.49 0.37
N MET A 173 -0.45 -5.83 0.15
CA MET A 173 0.69 -5.22 0.83
C MET A 173 1.93 -5.20 -0.06
N ILE A 174 2.84 -4.26 0.20
CA ILE A 174 4.15 -4.18 -0.44
C ILE A 174 5.21 -4.45 0.63
N LYS A 175 6.11 -5.43 0.39
CA LYS A 175 7.13 -5.80 1.38
C LYS A 175 8.38 -4.94 1.20
N PHE A 176 8.71 -4.08 2.18
CA PHE A 176 9.93 -3.28 2.34
C PHE A 176 10.16 -2.13 1.34
N GLY A 177 9.80 -0.89 1.76
CA GLY A 177 10.10 0.38 1.09
C GLY A 177 9.50 0.49 -0.32
N SER A 178 8.46 1.28 -0.47
CA SER A 178 7.59 1.21 -1.64
C SER A 178 6.91 2.54 -1.91
N CYS A 179 6.16 2.60 -3.00
CA CYS A 179 5.25 3.69 -3.26
C CYS A 179 3.89 3.14 -3.72
N THR A 180 2.86 3.94 -3.48
CA THR A 180 1.51 3.66 -3.98
C THR A 180 1.05 4.88 -4.74
N GLU A 181 0.56 4.68 -5.96
CA GLU A 181 -0.04 5.72 -6.79
C GLU A 181 -1.54 5.51 -6.84
N LEU A 182 -2.27 6.61 -6.68
CA LEU A 182 -3.72 6.67 -6.82
C LEU A 182 -4.05 7.60 -7.98
N PHE A 183 -4.77 7.10 -8.98
CA PHE A 183 -5.27 7.86 -10.12
C PHE A 183 -6.78 8.02 -9.98
N VAL A 184 -7.24 9.25 -10.05
CA VAL A 184 -8.66 9.61 -9.92
C VAL A 184 -9.08 10.52 -11.06
N PRO A 185 -10.38 10.56 -11.43
CA PRO A 185 -10.91 11.49 -12.42
C PRO A 185 -10.61 12.96 -12.09
N LEU A 186 -10.59 13.83 -13.10
CA LEU A 186 -10.23 15.25 -12.94
C LEU A 186 -11.23 16.06 -12.10
N ASP A 187 -12.49 15.65 -12.03
CA ASP A 187 -13.55 16.25 -11.23
C ASP A 187 -13.42 15.98 -9.73
N VAL A 188 -12.62 15.01 -9.32
CA VAL A 188 -12.29 14.77 -7.91
C VAL A 188 -11.42 15.90 -7.36
N GLU A 189 -11.85 16.53 -6.28
CA GLU A 189 -11.06 17.53 -5.55
C GLU A 189 -10.04 16.82 -4.66
N ILE A 190 -8.74 17.07 -4.87
CA ILE A 190 -7.68 16.52 -4.02
C ILE A 190 -7.55 17.33 -2.74
N CYS A 191 -7.61 16.65 -1.58
CA CYS A 191 -7.61 17.24 -0.25
C CYS A 191 -6.22 17.21 0.44
N VAL A 192 -5.20 16.71 -0.24
CA VAL A 192 -3.84 16.58 0.31
C VAL A 192 -2.82 17.34 -0.53
N THR A 193 -1.69 17.66 0.08
CA THR A 193 -0.60 18.39 -0.57
C THR A 193 0.72 17.63 -0.48
N LYS A 194 1.65 17.92 -1.40
CA LYS A 194 3.01 17.38 -1.36
C LYS A 194 3.67 17.65 -0.01
N GLY A 195 4.28 16.62 0.56
CA GLY A 195 4.96 16.66 1.85
C GLY A 195 4.08 16.26 3.04
N GLN A 196 2.77 16.22 2.90
CA GLN A 196 1.84 15.79 3.95
C GLN A 196 2.01 14.30 4.24
N HIS A 197 1.95 13.93 5.53
CA HIS A 197 1.87 12.52 5.93
C HIS A 197 0.40 12.09 5.97
N VAL A 198 0.11 10.92 5.39
CA VAL A 198 -1.24 10.36 5.28
C VAL A 198 -1.31 8.98 5.92
N VAL A 199 -2.51 8.61 6.36
CA VAL A 199 -2.80 7.37 7.06
C VAL A 199 -3.80 6.56 6.24
N GLY A 200 -3.40 5.37 5.82
CA GLY A 200 -4.20 4.48 4.98
C GLY A 200 -5.55 4.12 5.61
N GLY A 201 -6.63 4.34 4.86
CA GLY A 201 -7.99 4.12 5.30
C GLY A 201 -8.60 5.22 6.16
N GLU A 202 -7.83 6.23 6.59
CA GLU A 202 -8.35 7.31 7.46
C GLU A 202 -8.24 8.69 6.82
N THR A 203 -7.07 9.03 6.25
CA THR A 203 -6.88 10.34 5.64
C THR A 203 -7.69 10.48 4.36
N ILE A 204 -8.52 11.49 4.27
CA ILE A 204 -9.26 11.81 3.05
C ILE A 204 -8.27 12.38 2.02
N ILE A 205 -8.10 11.68 0.91
CA ILE A 205 -7.24 12.08 -0.22
C ILE A 205 -8.02 12.94 -1.21
N GLY A 206 -9.29 12.63 -1.43
CA GLY A 206 -10.11 13.32 -2.40
C GLY A 206 -11.58 13.35 -2.02
N ARG A 207 -12.30 14.29 -2.61
CA ARG A 207 -13.75 14.41 -2.51
C ARG A 207 -14.36 14.47 -3.91
N VAL A 208 -15.43 13.72 -4.09
CA VAL A 208 -16.28 13.83 -5.27
C VAL A 208 -17.08 15.14 -5.15
N LYS A 209 -17.11 15.94 -6.20
CA LYS A 209 -17.97 17.12 -6.22
C LYS A 209 -19.41 16.66 -6.37
N ASP A 210 -20.31 17.20 -5.55
CA ASP A 210 -21.75 17.11 -5.81
C ASP A 210 -22.04 17.90 -7.09
N GLU A 211 -22.78 17.30 -8.04
CA GLU A 211 -23.31 17.99 -9.21
C GLU A 211 -24.38 19.02 -8.82
#